data_ada46edd2c39f0325e509f32e2e69cf3
#
_entry.id   ada46edd2c39f0325e509f32e2e69cf3
#
_cell.length_a   1.000
_cell.length_b   1.000
_cell.length_c   1.000
_cell.angle_alpha   90.00
_cell.angle_beta   90.00
_cell.angle_gamma   90.00
#
_symmetry.space_group_name_H-M   'P 1'
#
loop_
_entity.id
_entity.type
_entity.pdbx_description
1 polymer ?
#
loop_
_entity_poly.entity_id
_entity_poly.type
_entity_poly.pdbx_seq_one_letter_code
_entity_poly.pdbx_strand_id
1 'polypeptide(L)'
;PFQRLGVGSLGGKGRGLAFFFTKMNELGLQDEYPEVEIGVPRTLVLATGRFTHFIESNQLSEIVLSDATDEELSQAFLNGKFADEDLIVMRQMLDLIDWPLAVRSSSLLEDALHQPFAGVYSTFMLPNDHPDLEVRITQLGQAIKLVYASTFYSKAKAYVAATPNSIEEERMAVVIQEVVGANHGESFYPTIAGVARSHNHYPVGSIEPEDGLAAIALGLGRSVAEGEKCIRVSPSHPKRIHQFAN
;
A
#
# COMPACT_ATOMS: atom_id res chain seq x y z
N PRO A 1 -14.21 -5.84 1.95
CA PRO A 1 -14.75 -4.80 1.07
C PRO A 1 -13.77 -3.67 0.87
N PHE A 2 -13.85 -2.99 -0.29
CA PHE A 2 -13.08 -1.81 -0.62
C PHE A 2 -13.92 -0.57 -0.32
N GLN A 3 -13.36 0.38 0.45
CA GLN A 3 -14.04 1.62 0.81
C GLN A 3 -13.18 2.85 0.44
N ARG A 4 -13.83 3.95 0.10
CA ARG A 4 -13.22 5.24 -0.17
C ARG A 4 -13.77 6.30 0.77
N LEU A 5 -12.88 7.11 1.35
CA LEU A 5 -13.24 8.29 2.12
C LEU A 5 -12.76 9.56 1.40
N GLY A 6 -13.70 10.50 1.20
CA GLY A 6 -13.43 11.78 0.57
C GLY A 6 -13.45 11.76 -0.96
N VAL A 7 -13.20 12.94 -1.55
CA VAL A 7 -13.15 13.21 -2.99
C VAL A 7 -11.72 13.27 -3.51
N GLY A 8 -11.54 13.27 -4.82
CA GLY A 8 -10.24 13.36 -5.46
C GLY A 8 -9.68 11.99 -5.90
N SER A 9 -8.38 11.88 -6.09
CA SER A 9 -7.72 10.65 -6.55
C SER A 9 -7.54 9.63 -5.42
N LEU A 10 -7.50 8.35 -5.78
CA LEU A 10 -7.08 7.25 -4.90
C LEU A 10 -5.56 6.99 -4.95
N GLY A 11 -4.84 7.74 -5.80
CA GLY A 11 -3.45 7.42 -6.12
C GLY A 11 -3.31 6.11 -6.90
N GLY A 12 -2.10 5.74 -7.23
CA GLY A 12 -1.83 4.57 -8.04
C GLY A 12 -2.20 3.26 -7.36
N LYS A 13 -1.68 3.02 -6.16
CA LYS A 13 -1.98 1.80 -5.40
C LYS A 13 -3.48 1.64 -5.12
N GLY A 14 -4.16 2.74 -4.73
CA GLY A 14 -5.60 2.73 -4.46
C GLY A 14 -6.42 2.41 -5.72
N ARG A 15 -6.06 2.97 -6.88
CA ARG A 15 -6.70 2.65 -8.16
C ARG A 15 -6.49 1.22 -8.58
N GLY A 16 -5.25 0.70 -8.43
CA GLY A 16 -4.94 -0.70 -8.72
C GLY A 16 -5.77 -1.66 -7.88
N LEU A 17 -5.87 -1.43 -6.58
CA LEU A 17 -6.70 -2.25 -5.68
C LEU A 17 -8.20 -2.19 -6.02
N ALA A 18 -8.73 -0.99 -6.35
CA ALA A 18 -10.11 -0.83 -6.79
C ALA A 18 -10.39 -1.58 -8.11
N PHE A 19 -9.45 -1.53 -9.06
CA PHE A 19 -9.53 -2.26 -10.30
C PHE A 19 -9.55 -3.79 -10.05
N PHE A 20 -8.63 -4.30 -9.23
CA PHE A 20 -8.61 -5.72 -8.88
C PHE A 20 -9.91 -6.16 -8.21
N PHE A 21 -10.38 -5.40 -7.22
CA PHE A 21 -11.64 -5.69 -6.54
C PHE A 21 -12.83 -5.79 -7.52
N THR A 22 -12.93 -4.83 -8.45
CA THR A 22 -13.99 -4.82 -9.47
C THR A 22 -13.86 -6.01 -10.41
N LYS A 23 -12.64 -6.27 -10.92
CA LYS A 23 -12.40 -7.35 -11.89
C LYS A 23 -12.64 -8.74 -11.30
N MET A 24 -12.25 -8.96 -10.06
CA MET A 24 -12.49 -10.26 -9.39
C MET A 24 -13.99 -10.53 -9.26
N ASN A 25 -14.79 -9.51 -8.92
CA ASN A 25 -16.24 -9.63 -8.83
C ASN A 25 -16.88 -9.86 -10.23
N GLU A 26 -16.42 -9.12 -11.26
CA GLU A 26 -16.91 -9.29 -12.64
C GLU A 26 -16.61 -10.67 -13.22
N LEU A 27 -15.45 -11.24 -12.88
CA LEU A 27 -15.03 -12.55 -13.39
C LEU A 27 -15.66 -13.72 -12.62
N GLY A 28 -16.31 -13.49 -11.48
CA GLY A 28 -16.92 -14.54 -10.67
C GLY A 28 -15.93 -15.59 -10.17
N LEU A 29 -14.67 -15.21 -9.91
CA LEU A 29 -13.60 -16.16 -9.56
C LEU A 29 -13.91 -16.99 -8.32
N GLN A 30 -14.63 -16.41 -7.34
CA GLN A 30 -15.03 -17.15 -6.15
C GLN A 30 -16.02 -18.27 -6.46
N ASP A 31 -16.90 -18.08 -7.44
CA ASP A 31 -17.86 -19.11 -7.86
C ASP A 31 -17.17 -20.22 -8.67
N GLU A 32 -16.13 -19.87 -9.43
CA GLU A 32 -15.32 -20.83 -10.19
C GLU A 32 -14.44 -21.71 -9.30
N TYR A 33 -13.96 -21.15 -8.16
CA TYR A 33 -13.07 -21.84 -7.20
C TYR A 33 -13.66 -21.81 -5.78
N PRO A 34 -14.77 -22.52 -5.51
CA PRO A 34 -15.49 -22.43 -4.23
C PRO A 34 -14.71 -22.98 -3.02
N GLU A 35 -13.70 -23.83 -3.27
CA GLU A 35 -12.84 -24.40 -2.23
C GLU A 35 -11.72 -23.45 -1.75
N VAL A 36 -11.54 -22.30 -2.42
CA VAL A 36 -10.50 -21.30 -2.11
C VAL A 36 -11.17 -19.95 -1.90
N GLU A 37 -10.90 -19.29 -0.79
CA GLU A 37 -11.32 -17.90 -0.60
C GLU A 37 -10.41 -16.98 -1.43
N ILE A 38 -10.99 -16.35 -2.45
CA ILE A 38 -10.30 -15.42 -3.34
C ILE A 38 -10.80 -14.00 -3.07
N GLY A 39 -9.92 -13.08 -2.68
CA GLY A 39 -10.36 -11.73 -2.35
C GLY A 39 -9.25 -10.69 -2.33
N VAL A 40 -9.67 -9.45 -2.28
CA VAL A 40 -8.80 -8.31 -1.92
C VAL A 40 -8.97 -8.06 -0.42
N PRO A 41 -7.89 -7.94 0.35
CA PRO A 41 -7.97 -7.62 1.77
C PRO A 41 -8.81 -6.37 2.02
N ARG A 42 -9.47 -6.29 3.19
CA ARG A 42 -10.25 -5.10 3.55
C ARG A 42 -9.39 -3.87 3.42
N THR A 43 -9.90 -2.90 2.68
CA THR A 43 -9.12 -1.72 2.31
C THR A 43 -9.98 -0.46 2.47
N LEU A 44 -9.44 0.54 3.17
CA LEU A 44 -9.95 1.90 3.21
C LEU A 44 -8.92 2.81 2.52
N VAL A 45 -9.38 3.62 1.57
CA VAL A 45 -8.53 4.62 0.91
C VAL A 45 -9.01 6.02 1.29
N LEU A 46 -8.15 6.77 1.96
CA LEU A 46 -8.32 8.21 2.13
C LEU A 46 -7.90 8.89 0.83
N ALA A 47 -8.85 9.41 0.08
CA ALA A 47 -8.59 10.08 -1.19
C ALA A 47 -7.83 11.40 -1.00
N THR A 48 -7.20 11.89 -2.05
CA THR A 48 -6.34 13.09 -2.00
C THR A 48 -7.03 14.35 -1.46
N GLY A 49 -8.36 14.47 -1.56
CA GLY A 49 -9.10 15.57 -0.95
C GLY A 49 -9.00 15.60 0.59
N ARG A 50 -8.83 14.43 1.24
CA ARG A 50 -8.62 14.37 2.71
C ARG A 50 -7.25 14.91 3.10
N PHE A 51 -6.22 14.63 2.30
CA PHE A 51 -4.89 15.20 2.44
C PHE A 51 -4.91 16.73 2.34
N THR A 52 -5.53 17.26 1.26
CA THR A 52 -5.65 18.71 1.06
C THR A 52 -6.37 19.36 2.24
N HIS A 53 -7.52 18.79 2.64
CA HIS A 53 -8.28 19.29 3.79
C HIS A 53 -7.45 19.28 5.10
N PHE A 54 -6.67 18.21 5.34
CA PHE A 54 -5.81 18.12 6.52
C PHE A 54 -4.76 19.23 6.54
N ILE A 55 -4.09 19.51 5.42
CA ILE A 55 -3.09 20.59 5.32
C ILE A 55 -3.72 21.94 5.56
N GLU A 56 -4.86 22.23 4.92
CA GLU A 56 -5.54 23.52 5.01
C GLU A 56 -6.10 23.77 6.42
N SER A 57 -6.82 22.81 6.99
CA SER A 57 -7.45 22.94 8.31
C SER A 57 -6.45 23.07 9.46
N ASN A 58 -5.23 22.54 9.29
CA ASN A 58 -4.15 22.63 10.26
C ASN A 58 -3.11 23.70 9.92
N GLN A 59 -3.34 24.53 8.89
CA GLN A 59 -2.46 25.64 8.48
C GLN A 59 -1.00 25.19 8.21
N LEU A 60 -0.83 24.02 7.60
CA LEU A 60 0.49 23.44 7.34
C LEU A 60 1.14 23.93 6.04
N SER A 61 0.44 24.76 5.23
CA SER A 61 0.91 25.17 3.90
C SER A 61 2.26 25.88 3.92
N GLU A 62 2.57 26.67 4.92
CA GLU A 62 3.84 27.38 5.01
C GLU A 62 5.00 26.45 5.36
N ILE A 63 4.83 25.56 6.34
CA ILE A 63 5.90 24.66 6.78
C ILE A 63 6.25 23.60 5.71
N VAL A 64 5.29 23.11 4.94
CA VAL A 64 5.55 22.11 3.90
C VAL A 64 6.39 22.67 2.74
N LEU A 65 6.33 23.97 2.48
CA LEU A 65 7.11 24.65 1.44
C LEU A 65 8.43 25.25 1.98
N SER A 66 8.65 25.22 3.28
CA SER A 66 9.87 25.73 3.92
C SER A 66 11.02 24.73 3.84
N ASP A 67 12.20 25.15 4.31
CA ASP A 67 13.38 24.29 4.50
C ASP A 67 13.35 23.52 5.84
N ALA A 68 12.15 23.29 6.40
CA ALA A 68 11.99 22.52 7.62
C ALA A 68 12.55 21.09 7.47
N THR A 69 13.16 20.61 8.53
CA THR A 69 13.68 19.24 8.60
C THR A 69 12.57 18.20 8.58
N ASP A 70 12.91 16.95 8.28
CA ASP A 70 11.95 15.85 8.27
C ASP A 70 11.32 15.64 9.66
N GLU A 71 12.06 15.91 10.73
CA GLU A 71 11.61 15.86 12.13
C GLU A 71 10.60 16.99 12.44
N GLU A 72 10.90 18.22 12.03
CA GLU A 72 9.99 19.38 12.20
C GLU A 72 8.68 19.16 11.42
N LEU A 73 8.76 18.68 10.19
CA LEU A 73 7.60 18.31 9.39
C LEU A 73 6.78 17.21 10.08
N SER A 74 7.44 16.14 10.54
CA SER A 74 6.78 15.05 11.26
C SER A 74 6.02 15.56 12.47
N GLN A 75 6.67 16.42 13.29
CA GLN A 75 6.06 16.96 14.50
C GLN A 75 4.87 17.88 14.19
N ALA A 76 4.97 18.71 13.15
CA ALA A 76 3.88 19.59 12.71
C ALA A 76 2.65 18.77 12.29
N PHE A 77 2.85 17.71 11.50
CA PHE A 77 1.76 16.83 11.09
C PHE A 77 1.17 16.02 12.26
N LEU A 78 2.00 15.52 13.17
CA LEU A 78 1.53 14.81 14.36
C LEU A 78 0.66 15.68 15.26
N ASN A 79 0.96 16.97 15.37
CA ASN A 79 0.17 17.94 16.14
C ASN A 79 -1.14 18.33 15.46
N GLY A 80 -1.27 18.10 14.13
CA GLY A 80 -2.49 18.38 13.38
C GLY A 80 -3.67 17.52 13.85
N LYS A 81 -4.87 17.99 13.59
CA LYS A 81 -6.13 17.30 13.95
C LYS A 81 -6.86 16.81 12.71
N PHE A 82 -7.40 15.62 12.78
CA PHE A 82 -8.34 15.12 11.78
C PHE A 82 -9.71 15.77 11.97
N ALA A 83 -10.49 15.84 10.90
CA ALA A 83 -11.90 16.16 10.99
C ALA A 83 -12.67 15.03 11.68
N ASP A 84 -13.80 15.36 12.33
CA ASP A 84 -14.62 14.38 13.04
C ASP A 84 -15.07 13.23 12.14
N GLU A 85 -15.40 13.52 10.89
CA GLU A 85 -15.80 12.49 9.92
C GLU A 85 -14.68 11.47 9.62
N ASP A 86 -13.41 11.89 9.62
CA ASP A 86 -12.27 10.98 9.45
C ASP A 86 -12.15 10.06 10.65
N LEU A 87 -12.29 10.60 11.85
CA LEU A 87 -12.22 9.83 13.10
C LEU A 87 -13.37 8.82 13.20
N ILE A 88 -14.59 9.20 12.78
CA ILE A 88 -15.74 8.30 12.75
C ILE A 88 -15.45 7.10 11.82
N VAL A 89 -14.96 7.34 10.61
CA VAL A 89 -14.68 6.27 9.65
C VAL A 89 -13.52 5.38 10.10
N MET A 90 -12.46 5.97 10.67
CA MET A 90 -11.35 5.20 11.25
C MET A 90 -11.84 4.30 12.39
N ARG A 91 -12.70 4.81 13.28
CA ARG A 91 -13.32 4.04 14.36
C ARG A 91 -14.13 2.88 13.80
N GLN A 92 -15.05 3.14 12.86
CA GLN A 92 -15.86 2.10 12.24
C GLN A 92 -15.03 0.99 11.58
N MET A 93 -13.90 1.37 10.95
CA MET A 93 -12.98 0.41 10.37
C MET A 93 -12.33 -0.46 11.46
N LEU A 94 -11.83 0.15 12.53
CA LEU A 94 -11.14 -0.55 13.62
C LEU A 94 -12.09 -1.39 14.49
N ASP A 95 -13.36 -1.05 14.55
CA ASP A 95 -14.39 -1.90 15.18
C ASP A 95 -14.63 -3.21 14.41
N LEU A 96 -14.36 -3.21 13.09
CA LEU A 96 -14.55 -4.36 12.22
C LEU A 96 -13.28 -5.16 11.97
N ILE A 97 -12.11 -4.59 12.27
CA ILE A 97 -10.80 -5.17 11.95
C ILE A 97 -9.91 -5.12 13.19
N ASP A 98 -9.56 -6.28 13.68
CA ASP A 98 -8.58 -6.52 14.77
C ASP A 98 -7.26 -7.12 14.27
N TRP A 99 -7.12 -7.28 12.96
CA TRP A 99 -5.93 -7.76 12.28
C TRP A 99 -4.91 -6.63 12.07
N PRO A 100 -3.61 -6.96 11.92
CA PRO A 100 -2.59 -5.98 11.59
C PRO A 100 -2.93 -5.19 10.33
N LEU A 101 -2.53 -3.92 10.31
CA LEU A 101 -2.81 -2.98 9.22
C LEU A 101 -1.53 -2.49 8.56
N ALA A 102 -1.55 -2.37 7.25
CA ALA A 102 -0.57 -1.64 6.47
C ALA A 102 -1.14 -0.26 6.10
N VAL A 103 -0.45 0.80 6.50
CA VAL A 103 -0.77 2.20 6.17
C VAL A 103 0.25 2.69 5.16
N ARG A 104 -0.18 2.91 3.93
CA ARG A 104 0.70 3.09 2.78
C ARG A 104 0.37 4.36 2.00
N SER A 105 1.41 5.03 1.55
CA SER A 105 1.29 6.08 0.54
C SER A 105 0.66 5.56 -0.75
N SER A 106 -0.12 6.41 -1.41
CA SER A 106 -0.69 6.14 -2.73
C SER A 106 -0.72 7.44 -3.53
N SER A 107 0.41 7.80 -4.11
CA SER A 107 0.58 8.95 -4.98
C SER A 107 0.41 8.55 -6.45
N LEU A 108 0.13 9.52 -7.30
CA LEU A 108 0.16 9.33 -8.75
C LEU A 108 1.57 9.21 -9.30
N LEU A 109 2.54 9.85 -8.64
CA LEU A 109 3.95 9.81 -9.06
C LEU A 109 4.59 8.44 -8.83
N GLU A 110 4.14 7.67 -7.83
CA GLU A 110 4.69 6.33 -7.55
C GLU A 110 4.51 5.35 -8.72
N ASP A 111 3.53 5.57 -9.59
CA ASP A 111 3.23 4.70 -10.74
C ASP A 111 3.65 5.31 -12.08
N ALA A 112 4.47 6.34 -12.07
CA ALA A 112 5.00 6.91 -13.31
C ALA A 112 5.89 5.88 -14.05
N LEU A 113 5.50 5.48 -15.25
CA LEU A 113 6.13 4.41 -16.04
C LEU A 113 7.63 4.64 -16.32
N HIS A 114 8.10 5.88 -16.27
CA HIS A 114 9.46 6.24 -16.64
C HIS A 114 10.36 6.66 -15.49
N GLN A 115 9.81 6.71 -14.27
CA GLN A 115 10.54 7.16 -13.08
C GLN A 115 10.10 6.34 -11.85
N PRO A 116 10.87 5.32 -11.45
CA PRO A 116 10.49 4.48 -10.31
C PRO A 116 10.56 5.29 -9.01
N PHE A 117 9.41 5.50 -8.38
CA PHE A 117 9.24 6.23 -7.12
C PHE A 117 9.21 5.31 -5.88
N ALA A 118 9.63 4.06 -6.04
CA ALA A 118 9.53 3.07 -4.99
C ALA A 118 10.35 3.45 -3.75
N GLY A 119 9.74 3.42 -2.57
CA GLY A 119 10.39 3.64 -1.29
C GLY A 119 10.78 5.10 -1.01
N VAL A 120 10.18 6.08 -1.70
CA VAL A 120 10.34 7.50 -1.40
C VAL A 120 9.45 7.91 -0.24
N TYR A 121 8.19 7.50 -0.25
CA TYR A 121 7.22 7.80 0.80
C TYR A 121 7.15 6.71 1.87
N SER A 122 6.64 7.06 3.05
CA SER A 122 6.57 6.19 4.21
C SER A 122 5.48 5.13 4.09
N THR A 123 5.75 3.98 4.70
CA THR A 123 4.80 2.89 4.94
C THR A 123 4.92 2.46 6.40
N PHE A 124 3.79 2.27 7.05
CA PHE A 124 3.74 1.82 8.44
C PHE A 124 2.96 0.52 8.56
N MET A 125 3.48 -0.40 9.36
CA MET A 125 2.78 -1.62 9.74
C MET A 125 2.36 -1.48 11.18
N LEU A 126 1.06 -1.61 11.45
CA LEU A 126 0.48 -1.50 12.79
C LEU A 126 0.01 -2.87 13.24
N PRO A 127 0.39 -3.34 14.45
CA PRO A 127 -0.12 -4.58 15.01
C PRO A 127 -1.63 -4.57 15.19
N ASN A 128 -2.21 -3.40 15.51
CA ASN A 128 -3.65 -3.19 15.72
C ASN A 128 -4.27 -4.12 16.78
N ASP A 129 -3.49 -4.53 17.76
CA ASP A 129 -3.80 -5.55 18.77
C ASP A 129 -4.08 -4.97 20.17
N HIS A 130 -4.01 -3.66 20.33
CA HIS A 130 -4.27 -3.02 21.63
C HIS A 130 -5.75 -3.18 22.01
N PRO A 131 -6.07 -3.57 23.27
CA PRO A 131 -7.45 -3.80 23.72
C PRO A 131 -8.29 -2.51 23.72
N ASP A 132 -7.67 -1.36 23.93
CA ASP A 132 -8.34 -0.05 23.90
C ASP A 132 -8.40 0.48 22.46
N LEU A 133 -9.62 0.65 21.96
CA LEU A 133 -9.89 1.17 20.62
C LEU A 133 -9.32 2.59 20.43
N GLU A 134 -9.35 3.45 21.46
CA GLU A 134 -8.83 4.82 21.36
C GLU A 134 -7.32 4.83 21.13
N VAL A 135 -6.60 3.88 21.72
CA VAL A 135 -5.17 3.70 21.46
C VAL A 135 -4.95 3.27 20.01
N ARG A 136 -5.73 2.32 19.49
CA ARG A 136 -5.64 1.88 18.10
C ARG A 136 -5.97 3.01 17.11
N ILE A 137 -6.99 3.83 17.39
CA ILE A 137 -7.33 5.02 16.60
C ILE A 137 -6.18 6.01 16.60
N THR A 138 -5.57 6.26 17.77
CA THR A 138 -4.43 7.16 17.90
C THR A 138 -3.23 6.67 17.07
N GLN A 139 -2.89 5.39 17.15
CA GLN A 139 -1.80 4.78 16.38
C GLN A 139 -2.06 4.86 14.88
N LEU A 140 -3.28 4.55 14.43
CA LEU A 140 -3.67 4.68 13.03
C LEU A 140 -3.58 6.13 12.56
N GLY A 141 -4.10 7.07 13.35
CA GLY A 141 -4.02 8.50 13.05
C GLY A 141 -2.58 9.00 12.94
N GLN A 142 -1.69 8.58 13.84
CA GLN A 142 -0.26 8.91 13.77
C GLN A 142 0.39 8.38 12.49
N ALA A 143 0.13 7.13 12.12
CA ALA A 143 0.65 6.54 10.89
C ALA A 143 0.18 7.28 9.64
N ILE A 144 -1.11 7.65 9.56
CA ILE A 144 -1.65 8.43 8.44
C ILE A 144 -0.97 9.80 8.35
N LYS A 145 -0.82 10.51 9.49
CA LYS A 145 -0.15 11.82 9.55
C LYS A 145 1.30 11.75 9.09
N LEU A 146 2.03 10.71 9.47
CA LEU A 146 3.42 10.51 9.05
C LEU A 146 3.53 10.12 7.57
N VAL A 147 2.55 9.37 7.00
CA VAL A 147 2.47 9.17 5.55
C VAL A 147 2.25 10.50 4.85
N TYR A 148 1.34 11.36 5.34
CA TYR A 148 1.13 12.69 4.81
C TYR A 148 2.41 13.55 4.88
N ALA A 149 3.09 13.58 6.03
CA ALA A 149 4.34 14.32 6.22
C ALA A 149 5.43 13.87 5.24
N SER A 150 5.52 12.56 4.97
CA SER A 150 6.55 11.99 4.09
C SER A 150 6.48 12.50 2.64
N THR A 151 5.36 13.09 2.24
CA THR A 151 5.22 13.78 0.95
C THR A 151 6.22 14.93 0.81
N PHE A 152 6.59 15.56 1.93
CA PHE A 152 7.42 16.76 1.97
C PHE A 152 8.81 16.53 2.57
N TYR A 153 9.18 15.28 2.88
CA TYR A 153 10.51 14.97 3.39
C TYR A 153 11.61 15.28 2.37
N SER A 154 12.80 15.48 2.86
CA SER A 154 13.99 15.83 2.09
C SER A 154 14.19 14.90 0.87
N LYS A 155 14.00 13.59 1.06
CA LYS A 155 14.08 12.59 0.00
C LYS A 155 13.02 12.80 -1.09
N ALA A 156 11.78 13.10 -0.71
CA ALA A 156 10.69 13.35 -1.65
C ALA A 156 10.91 14.68 -2.40
N LYS A 157 11.26 15.75 -1.69
CA LYS A 157 11.61 17.05 -2.29
C LYS A 157 12.75 16.93 -3.30
N ALA A 158 13.84 16.22 -2.93
CA ALA A 158 14.97 16.01 -3.82
C ALA A 158 14.59 15.21 -5.08
N TYR A 159 13.73 14.20 -4.92
CA TYR A 159 13.26 13.43 -6.06
C TYR A 159 12.38 14.26 -6.99
N VAL A 160 11.38 14.97 -6.47
CA VAL A 160 10.49 15.83 -7.27
C VAL A 160 11.29 16.91 -8.00
N ALA A 161 12.29 17.53 -7.36
CA ALA A 161 13.18 18.52 -7.97
C ALA A 161 13.98 17.97 -9.17
N ALA A 162 14.18 16.65 -9.26
CA ALA A 162 14.82 16.00 -10.40
C ALA A 162 13.84 15.64 -11.53
N THR A 163 12.57 16.03 -11.41
CA THR A 163 11.48 15.73 -12.35
C THR A 163 10.81 17.03 -12.81
N PRO A 164 9.98 17.01 -13.87
CA PRO A 164 9.17 18.18 -14.28
C PRO A 164 8.03 18.50 -13.30
N ASN A 165 7.81 17.71 -12.25
CA ASN A 165 6.71 17.88 -11.30
C ASN A 165 7.03 18.93 -10.24
N SER A 166 6.00 19.49 -9.62
CA SER A 166 6.11 20.39 -8.47
C SER A 166 5.65 19.72 -7.19
N ILE A 167 6.40 19.90 -6.11
CA ILE A 167 6.02 19.42 -4.78
C ILE A 167 4.72 20.08 -4.28
N GLU A 168 4.43 21.29 -4.74
CA GLU A 168 3.20 22.02 -4.42
C GLU A 168 1.95 21.36 -5.00
N GLU A 169 2.12 20.65 -6.13
CA GLU A 169 1.04 19.94 -6.83
C GLU A 169 0.87 18.51 -6.34
N GLU A 170 1.83 18.00 -5.55
CA GLU A 170 1.76 16.64 -5.06
C GLU A 170 0.60 16.45 -4.08
N ARG A 171 -0.17 15.40 -4.30
CA ARG A 171 -1.35 15.06 -3.50
C ARG A 171 -1.28 13.60 -3.09
N MET A 172 -1.38 13.35 -1.79
CA MET A 172 -1.25 12.02 -1.21
C MET A 172 -2.62 11.42 -0.91
N ALA A 173 -2.89 10.23 -1.44
CA ALA A 173 -3.90 9.34 -0.90
C ALA A 173 -3.23 8.34 0.04
N VAL A 174 -3.98 7.82 1.03
CA VAL A 174 -3.48 6.80 1.95
C VAL A 174 -4.31 5.55 1.83
N VAL A 175 -3.64 4.44 1.58
CA VAL A 175 -4.25 3.10 1.60
C VAL A 175 -4.03 2.50 2.97
N ILE A 176 -5.12 2.21 3.67
CA ILE A 176 -5.15 1.46 4.93
C ILE A 176 -5.70 0.09 4.59
N GLN A 177 -4.88 -0.94 4.75
CA GLN A 177 -5.21 -2.28 4.29
C GLN A 177 -4.90 -3.31 5.36
N GLU A 178 -5.83 -4.24 5.55
CA GLU A 178 -5.64 -5.43 6.38
C GLU A 178 -4.46 -6.25 5.84
N VAL A 179 -3.56 -6.66 6.73
CA VAL A 179 -2.46 -7.56 6.38
C VAL A 179 -2.97 -8.98 6.35
N VAL A 180 -2.74 -9.68 5.25
CA VAL A 180 -3.10 -11.10 5.11
C VAL A 180 -2.04 -11.97 5.76
N GLY A 181 -2.47 -12.93 6.60
CA GLY A 181 -1.56 -13.83 7.28
C GLY A 181 -2.21 -14.60 8.41
N ALA A 182 -1.38 -15.18 9.25
CA ALA A 182 -1.76 -15.85 10.48
C ALA A 182 -0.74 -15.57 11.58
N ASN A 183 -1.15 -15.78 12.82
CA ASN A 183 -0.26 -15.67 13.98
C ASN A 183 0.69 -16.88 14.04
N HIS A 184 1.97 -16.59 14.15
CA HIS A 184 3.06 -17.56 14.34
C HIS A 184 3.87 -17.17 15.59
N GLY A 185 3.33 -17.48 16.76
CA GLY A 185 3.88 -17.00 18.02
C GLY A 185 3.68 -15.49 18.20
N GLU A 186 4.76 -14.73 18.30
CA GLU A 186 4.75 -13.25 18.41
C GLU A 186 4.76 -12.53 17.05
N SER A 187 4.74 -13.27 15.95
CA SER A 187 4.82 -12.72 14.61
C SER A 187 3.57 -13.03 13.79
N PHE A 188 3.19 -12.10 12.91
CA PHE A 188 2.07 -12.24 11.98
C PHE A 188 2.55 -12.17 10.54
N TYR A 189 2.33 -13.24 9.76
CA TYR A 189 2.73 -13.27 8.35
C TYR A 189 1.95 -14.34 7.56
N PRO A 190 1.87 -14.22 6.20
CA PRO A 190 1.23 -15.23 5.37
C PRO A 190 2.10 -16.49 5.28
N THR A 191 1.48 -17.65 5.07
CA THR A 191 2.21 -18.90 4.83
C THR A 191 3.03 -18.81 3.54
N ILE A 192 2.45 -18.22 2.50
CA ILE A 192 3.07 -18.06 1.19
C ILE A 192 2.77 -16.63 0.69
N ALA A 193 3.77 -16.00 0.11
CA ALA A 193 3.63 -14.74 -0.60
C ALA A 193 4.29 -14.82 -1.98
N GLY A 194 3.88 -13.96 -2.91
CA GLY A 194 4.46 -14.00 -4.24
C GLY A 194 3.98 -12.89 -5.16
N VAL A 195 4.52 -12.90 -6.38
CA VAL A 195 4.13 -12.00 -7.47
C VAL A 195 3.86 -12.85 -8.70
N ALA A 196 2.66 -12.72 -9.25
CA ALA A 196 2.29 -13.33 -10.52
C ALA A 196 2.23 -12.27 -11.62
N ARG A 197 2.69 -12.64 -12.82
CA ARG A 197 2.64 -11.82 -14.04
C ARG A 197 2.06 -12.63 -15.16
N SER A 198 1.19 -12.04 -15.95
CA SER A 198 0.58 -12.68 -17.14
C SER A 198 1.57 -12.84 -18.31
N HIS A 199 2.71 -12.12 -18.29
CA HIS A 199 3.74 -12.21 -19.32
C HIS A 199 5.10 -12.52 -18.71
N ASN A 200 5.78 -13.52 -19.25
CA ASN A 200 7.14 -13.90 -18.88
C ASN A 200 8.12 -13.30 -19.90
N HIS A 201 8.89 -12.30 -19.50
CA HIS A 201 9.88 -11.65 -20.36
C HIS A 201 11.11 -12.52 -20.66
N TYR A 202 11.32 -13.59 -19.91
CA TYR A 202 12.49 -14.47 -20.04
C TYR A 202 12.04 -15.93 -19.99
N PRO A 203 11.26 -16.40 -20.98
CA PRO A 203 10.80 -17.79 -21.02
C PRO A 203 11.98 -18.75 -21.24
N VAL A 204 11.90 -19.94 -20.65
CA VAL A 204 12.95 -20.96 -20.73
C VAL A 204 12.40 -22.26 -21.27
N GLY A 205 13.11 -22.87 -22.21
CA GLY A 205 12.74 -24.15 -22.81
C GLY A 205 11.49 -24.02 -23.71
N SER A 206 10.44 -24.77 -23.39
CA SER A 206 9.18 -24.79 -24.14
C SER A 206 8.09 -23.93 -23.50
N ILE A 207 8.46 -22.95 -22.68
CA ILE A 207 7.52 -22.00 -22.08
C ILE A 207 7.41 -20.81 -23.02
N GLU A 208 6.19 -20.40 -23.30
CA GLU A 208 5.92 -19.21 -24.10
C GLU A 208 5.78 -17.97 -23.16
N PRO A 209 6.02 -16.76 -23.66
CA PRO A 209 5.86 -15.53 -22.88
C PRO A 209 4.46 -15.40 -22.22
N GLU A 210 3.43 -15.82 -22.92
CA GLU A 210 2.01 -15.74 -22.51
C GLU A 210 1.63 -16.75 -21.42
N ASP A 211 2.46 -17.77 -21.18
CA ASP A 211 2.28 -18.73 -20.08
C ASP A 211 2.42 -18.09 -18.70
N GLY A 212 2.94 -16.87 -18.64
CA GLY A 212 3.11 -16.11 -17.42
C GLY A 212 4.22 -16.63 -16.52
N LEU A 213 4.40 -15.96 -15.39
CA LEU A 213 5.40 -16.27 -14.38
C LEU A 213 4.84 -15.96 -12.99
N ALA A 214 4.95 -16.90 -12.05
CA ALA A 214 4.74 -16.67 -10.63
C ALA A 214 6.05 -16.88 -9.86
N ALA A 215 6.47 -15.87 -9.12
CA ALA A 215 7.57 -15.92 -8.16
C ALA A 215 6.97 -16.09 -6.76
N ILE A 216 7.37 -17.13 -6.04
CA ILE A 216 6.73 -17.57 -4.79
C ILE A 216 7.80 -17.77 -3.72
N ALA A 217 7.49 -17.30 -2.50
CA ALA A 217 8.30 -17.54 -1.31
C ALA A 217 7.43 -17.95 -0.13
N LEU A 218 8.00 -18.64 0.83
CA LEU A 218 7.37 -18.90 2.12
C LEU A 218 7.46 -17.61 2.97
N GLY A 219 6.41 -17.37 3.76
CA GLY A 219 6.33 -16.20 4.63
C GLY A 219 6.08 -14.89 3.88
N LEU A 220 6.70 -13.80 4.34
CA LEU A 220 6.45 -12.41 3.89
C LEU A 220 6.83 -12.11 2.44
N GLY A 221 7.56 -12.98 1.77
CA GLY A 221 7.92 -12.79 0.36
C GLY A 221 8.96 -11.70 0.10
N ARG A 222 9.75 -11.31 1.11
CA ARG A 222 10.84 -10.34 0.96
C ARG A 222 11.80 -10.73 -0.18
N SER A 223 12.17 -12.00 -0.25
CA SER A 223 13.02 -12.55 -1.31
C SER A 223 12.46 -12.34 -2.72
N VAL A 224 11.12 -12.38 -2.87
CA VAL A 224 10.47 -12.08 -4.16
C VAL A 224 10.56 -10.60 -4.50
N ALA A 225 10.35 -9.72 -3.51
CA ALA A 225 10.37 -8.27 -3.69
C ALA A 225 11.78 -7.72 -3.94
N GLU A 226 12.79 -8.27 -3.26
CA GLU A 226 14.20 -7.85 -3.35
C GLU A 226 14.99 -8.58 -4.46
N GLY A 227 14.32 -9.49 -5.20
CA GLY A 227 14.95 -10.22 -6.31
C GLY A 227 15.90 -11.34 -5.87
N GLU A 228 15.79 -11.79 -4.62
CA GLU A 228 16.56 -12.91 -4.08
C GLU A 228 16.05 -14.27 -4.61
N LYS A 229 16.67 -15.35 -4.15
CA LYS A 229 16.29 -16.73 -4.52
C LYS A 229 14.86 -17.03 -4.06
N CYS A 230 13.98 -17.31 -5.00
CA CYS A 230 12.60 -17.72 -4.79
C CYS A 230 12.19 -18.81 -5.79
N ILE A 231 11.12 -19.53 -5.50
CA ILE A 231 10.56 -20.49 -6.44
C ILE A 231 9.90 -19.71 -7.58
N ARG A 232 10.22 -20.06 -8.83
CA ARG A 232 9.58 -19.49 -10.01
C ARG A 232 8.94 -20.61 -10.83
N VAL A 233 7.66 -20.43 -11.15
CA VAL A 233 6.86 -21.40 -11.93
C VAL A 233 6.07 -20.65 -12.99
N SER A 234 5.83 -21.30 -14.12
CA SER A 234 4.81 -20.84 -15.04
C SER A 234 3.44 -21.35 -14.57
N PRO A 235 2.41 -20.49 -14.45
CA PRO A 235 1.06 -20.90 -14.09
C PRO A 235 0.49 -21.96 -15.05
N SER A 236 0.79 -21.88 -16.35
CA SER A 236 0.37 -22.87 -17.35
C SER A 236 1.11 -24.21 -17.21
N HIS A 237 2.27 -24.20 -16.55
CA HIS A 237 3.10 -25.41 -16.35
C HIS A 237 3.56 -25.55 -14.89
N PRO A 238 2.65 -25.66 -13.91
CA PRO A 238 2.98 -25.54 -12.47
C PRO A 238 3.88 -26.66 -11.95
N LYS A 239 4.02 -27.78 -12.66
CA LYS A 239 4.94 -28.87 -12.29
C LYS A 239 6.38 -28.63 -12.73
N ARG A 240 6.65 -27.58 -13.52
CA ARG A 240 8.00 -27.21 -13.97
C ARG A 240 8.51 -26.06 -13.12
N ILE A 241 9.43 -26.37 -12.22
CA ILE A 241 10.11 -25.36 -11.40
C ILE A 241 11.27 -24.80 -12.22
N HIS A 242 11.26 -23.49 -12.45
CA HIS A 242 12.40 -22.79 -13.03
C HIS A 242 13.38 -22.45 -11.91
N GLN A 243 14.34 -23.35 -11.68
CA GLN A 243 15.52 -22.98 -10.89
C GLN A 243 16.43 -22.14 -11.78
N PHE A 244 16.79 -20.94 -11.29
CA PHE A 244 17.92 -20.25 -11.90
C PHE A 244 19.15 -21.11 -11.74
N ALA A 245 19.77 -21.44 -12.87
CA ALA A 245 21.15 -21.87 -12.86
C ALA A 245 21.96 -20.77 -12.13
N ASN A 246 22.79 -21.18 -11.18
CA ASN A 246 23.69 -20.31 -10.44
C ASN A 246 24.58 -19.49 -11.37
#